data_7081c441aeace5ef6acaef8bacc6225b
#
_entry.id   7081c441aeace5ef6acaef8bacc6225b
#
_cell.length_a   1.000
_cell.length_b   1.000
_cell.length_c   1.000
_cell.angle_alpha   90.00
_cell.angle_beta   90.00
_cell.angle_gamma   90.00
#
_symmetry.space_group_name_H-M   'P 1'
#
loop_
_entity.id
_entity.type
_entity.pdbx_description
1 polymer ?
#
loop_
_entity_poly.entity_id
_entity_poly.type
_entity_poly.pdbx_seq_one_letter_code
_entity_poly.pdbx_strand_id
1 'polypeptide(L)'
;MTTTKADRLDETSGAGTLEQPAAGKIICNACPVLCQISDGRTGACDRYANRNGVLTRMDPLLVMAKAVGEASAVVPFQSEKPWDGGIANVAVFVTGVGSGTTYPDYKPAPFIVSSRHEGIDTVTVVTEGIFSYCSFKVKIDTDRYIGPECAAVRSQGEVVGHVTTMEYGSQMLSLGGVQHLTGGSKKEGRVTCDAMLALGNKRAVELAVEGGAELVVQAGRAPIINGVPEARMRVGCGSATIGIFAQQWFGHVDEVIVVDDHITGVLSEHQAGRFLDMRAGGIKVAGRKSTPGRYFQVANPGLGWGGTDITDPLRIIKTVERDTAWPGERILMVSTTGEDYAYFVLDDALRLVPAEIPPEVKKVVDRIGENCEPALCTVLFMGGAGGSLRAGVTENPIALTRSVKDALTRVTCGGAPAYVWPGGGIMVMVDVMRMPDESFGWVPTPAIVAPIEFTMSRDDYARLGGHMDRVRPLGEILSRERVRVAGWDEDNPWPL
;
A
#
# COMPACT_ATOMS: atom_id res chain seq x y z
N MET A 1 -29.95 -32.94 38.04
CA MET A 1 -29.64 -31.52 38.07
C MET A 1 -28.24 -31.34 37.52
N THR A 2 -28.12 -31.11 36.25
CA THR A 2 -26.86 -30.95 35.51
C THR A 2 -26.64 -29.47 35.32
N THR A 3 -25.72 -28.91 36.08
CA THR A 3 -25.24 -27.52 35.90
C THR A 3 -24.46 -27.41 34.58
N THR A 4 -24.94 -26.57 33.73
CA THR A 4 -24.37 -26.29 32.43
C THR A 4 -23.07 -25.44 32.55
N LYS A 5 -22.14 -25.70 31.67
CA LYS A 5 -20.78 -25.16 31.57
C LYS A 5 -20.71 -23.64 31.31
N ALA A 6 -21.86 -22.93 31.37
CA ALA A 6 -21.99 -21.50 31.14
C ALA A 6 -21.76 -20.61 32.39
N ASP A 7 -21.77 -21.22 33.58
CA ASP A 7 -21.69 -20.46 34.84
C ASP A 7 -20.25 -20.30 35.40
N ARG A 8 -19.22 -20.56 34.63
CA ARG A 8 -17.80 -20.45 35.06
C ARG A 8 -16.98 -19.42 34.32
N LEU A 9 -17.57 -18.47 33.63
CA LEU A 9 -16.82 -17.43 32.90
C LEU A 9 -16.83 -16.05 33.58
N ASP A 10 -17.32 -15.95 34.81
CA ASP A 10 -17.54 -14.65 35.47
C ASP A 10 -16.62 -14.35 36.68
N GLU A 11 -15.56 -15.13 36.87
CA GLU A 11 -14.65 -14.89 38.03
C GLU A 11 -13.16 -14.83 37.69
N THR A 12 -12.76 -14.45 36.50
CA THR A 12 -11.34 -14.13 36.20
C THR A 12 -11.15 -12.91 35.32
N SER A 13 -11.94 -11.87 35.52
CA SER A 13 -11.46 -10.52 35.23
C SER A 13 -10.68 -10.02 36.43
N GLY A 14 -9.54 -10.62 36.71
CA GLY A 14 -8.57 -10.05 37.60
C GLY A 14 -8.15 -8.68 37.03
N ALA A 15 -8.68 -7.61 37.58
CA ALA A 15 -8.07 -6.31 37.50
C ALA A 15 -6.65 -6.51 38.03
N GLY A 16 -5.70 -6.72 37.14
CA GLY A 16 -4.30 -6.73 37.51
C GLY A 16 -4.04 -5.41 38.22
N THR A 17 -3.71 -5.47 39.49
CA THR A 17 -3.23 -4.33 40.25
C THR A 17 -2.11 -3.72 39.43
N LEU A 18 -2.34 -2.53 38.87
CA LEU A 18 -1.30 -1.77 38.19
C LEU A 18 -0.12 -1.68 39.16
N GLU A 19 0.97 -2.34 38.87
CA GLU A 19 2.18 -2.22 39.67
C GLU A 19 2.50 -0.75 39.81
N GLN A 20 2.80 -0.30 41.02
CA GLN A 20 3.18 1.09 41.24
C GLN A 20 4.40 1.40 40.37
N PRO A 21 4.39 2.50 39.62
CA PRO A 21 5.50 2.83 38.74
C PRO A 21 6.77 2.98 39.54
N ALA A 22 7.90 2.54 38.99
CA ALA A 22 9.20 2.79 39.59
C ALA A 22 9.40 4.30 39.85
N ALA A 23 10.13 4.68 40.87
CA ALA A 23 10.33 6.07 41.24
C ALA A 23 10.70 6.95 40.03
N GLY A 24 10.00 8.05 39.83
CA GLY A 24 10.22 8.98 38.71
C GLY A 24 9.64 8.55 37.39
N LYS A 25 8.80 7.51 37.35
CA LYS A 25 8.07 7.09 36.14
C LYS A 25 6.58 7.25 36.33
N ILE A 26 5.89 7.42 35.24
CA ILE A 26 4.42 7.34 35.15
C ILE A 26 4.00 6.18 34.27
N ILE A 27 2.82 5.66 34.49
CA ILE A 27 2.22 4.65 33.63
C ILE A 27 1.38 5.33 32.56
N CYS A 28 1.70 5.07 31.30
CA CYS A 28 0.83 5.43 30.20
C CYS A 28 -0.29 4.39 30.09
N ASN A 29 -1.51 4.78 30.36
CA ASN A 29 -2.70 3.93 30.29
C ASN A 29 -3.48 4.11 28.97
N ALA A 30 -2.86 4.72 27.97
CA ALA A 30 -3.53 4.98 26.69
C ALA A 30 -3.72 3.73 25.84
N CYS A 31 -2.95 2.67 26.07
CA CYS A 31 -3.08 1.40 25.36
C CYS A 31 -2.62 0.21 26.25
N PRO A 32 -2.86 -1.04 25.82
CA PRO A 32 -2.52 -2.25 26.59
C PRO A 32 -1.04 -2.45 26.90
N VAL A 33 -0.14 -1.68 26.28
CA VAL A 33 1.30 -1.79 26.53
C VAL A 33 1.68 -1.28 27.91
N LEU A 34 0.91 -0.34 28.47
CA LEU A 34 1.12 0.23 29.81
C LEU A 34 2.56 0.69 30.04
N CYS A 35 3.11 1.44 29.08
CA CYS A 35 4.48 1.90 29.13
C CYS A 35 4.77 2.64 30.46
N GLN A 36 5.86 2.27 31.13
CA GLN A 36 6.41 3.04 32.25
C GLN A 36 7.38 4.08 31.70
N ILE A 37 6.95 5.34 31.70
CA ILE A 37 7.67 6.44 31.04
C ILE A 37 8.41 7.27 32.08
N SER A 38 9.72 7.35 31.94
CA SER A 38 10.56 8.24 32.75
C SER A 38 10.32 9.71 32.38
N ASP A 39 10.52 10.62 33.29
CA ASP A 39 10.39 12.05 33.02
C ASP A 39 11.26 12.49 31.83
N GLY A 40 10.72 13.37 30.99
CA GLY A 40 11.33 13.83 29.75
C GLY A 40 11.43 12.78 28.62
N ARG A 41 10.84 11.58 28.77
CA ARG A 41 10.87 10.51 27.78
C ARG A 41 9.51 10.23 27.20
N THR A 42 9.51 9.55 26.02
CA THR A 42 8.31 9.03 25.35
C THR A 42 8.03 7.58 25.72
N GLY A 43 6.80 7.16 25.52
CA GLY A 43 6.42 5.75 25.45
C GLY A 43 6.84 5.09 24.13
N ALA A 44 6.59 3.79 24.02
CA ALA A 44 7.04 2.97 22.89
C ALA A 44 6.50 3.41 21.52
N CYS A 45 5.36 4.06 21.48
CA CYS A 45 4.73 4.53 20.24
C CYS A 45 5.10 5.98 19.87
N ASP A 46 5.89 6.67 20.71
CA ASP A 46 6.23 8.09 20.59
C ASP A 46 5.02 9.05 20.54
N ARG A 47 3.84 8.58 20.97
CA ARG A 47 2.61 9.38 21.03
C ARG A 47 2.32 9.99 22.39
N TYR A 48 2.94 9.45 23.43
CA TYR A 48 2.77 9.88 24.82
C TYR A 48 4.11 9.99 25.53
N ALA A 49 4.14 10.89 26.47
CA ALA A 49 5.34 11.21 27.22
C ALA A 49 5.06 11.52 28.68
N ASN A 50 6.10 11.48 29.50
CA ASN A 50 6.09 12.00 30.84
C ASN A 50 6.73 13.40 30.85
N ARG A 51 5.97 14.39 31.27
CA ARG A 51 6.44 15.77 31.48
C ARG A 51 6.18 16.16 32.92
N ASN A 52 7.24 16.21 33.72
CA ASN A 52 7.18 16.58 35.14
C ASN A 52 6.14 15.75 35.92
N GLY A 53 6.05 14.45 35.64
CA GLY A 53 5.09 13.55 36.30
C GLY A 53 3.70 13.57 35.70
N VAL A 54 3.45 14.34 34.64
CA VAL A 54 2.16 14.40 33.94
C VAL A 54 2.25 13.61 32.64
N LEU A 55 1.28 12.72 32.39
CA LEU A 55 1.14 12.05 31.11
C LEU A 55 0.66 13.07 30.07
N THR A 56 1.51 13.32 29.11
CA THR A 56 1.28 14.31 28.07
C THR A 56 1.28 13.63 26.73
N ARG A 57 0.30 13.97 25.88
CA ARG A 57 0.28 13.47 24.54
C ARG A 57 1.17 14.32 23.64
N MET A 58 2.02 13.64 22.85
CA MET A 58 2.81 14.31 21.84
C MET A 58 1.91 14.91 20.77
N ASP A 59 2.26 16.07 20.30
CA ASP A 59 1.53 16.71 19.23
C ASP A 59 1.70 15.91 17.93
N PRO A 60 0.66 15.33 17.37
CA PRO A 60 0.72 14.59 16.11
C PRO A 60 1.01 15.49 14.92
N LEU A 61 0.99 16.79 15.09
CA LEU A 61 1.39 17.71 14.06
C LEU A 61 2.89 17.73 13.78
N LEU A 62 3.70 17.09 14.61
CA LEU A 62 5.06 16.72 14.20
C LEU A 62 5.07 15.91 12.90
N VAL A 63 4.07 15.06 12.74
CA VAL A 63 3.84 14.29 11.54
C VAL A 63 3.36 15.18 10.39
N MET A 64 2.48 16.12 10.70
CA MET A 64 1.83 16.98 9.72
C MET A 64 2.72 18.11 9.24
N ALA A 65 3.63 18.61 10.07
CA ALA A 65 4.54 19.70 9.70
C ALA A 65 5.43 19.35 8.53
N LYS A 66 5.89 18.11 8.45
CA LYS A 66 6.65 17.64 7.29
C LYS A 66 5.80 17.62 6.03
N ALA A 67 4.57 17.11 6.14
CA ALA A 67 3.64 17.06 5.02
C ALA A 67 3.33 18.46 4.47
N VAL A 68 3.19 19.46 5.33
CA VAL A 68 3.00 20.85 4.93
C VAL A 68 4.25 21.39 4.23
N GLY A 69 5.42 21.12 4.77
CA GLY A 69 6.69 21.53 4.16
C GLY A 69 6.92 20.91 2.78
N GLU A 70 6.37 19.71 2.55
CA GLU A 70 6.44 18.98 1.29
C GLU A 70 5.24 19.27 0.36
N ALA A 71 4.36 20.19 0.73
CA ALA A 71 3.11 20.50 0.02
C ALA A 71 2.20 19.26 -0.18
N SER A 72 2.29 18.27 0.70
CA SER A 72 1.47 17.07 0.64
C SER A 72 0.03 17.39 1.06
N ALA A 73 -0.95 16.79 0.37
CA ALA A 73 -2.34 16.94 0.72
C ALA A 73 -2.70 16.12 1.96
N VAL A 74 -2.66 16.73 3.12
CA VAL A 74 -3.21 16.12 4.33
C VAL A 74 -4.59 16.67 4.55
N VAL A 75 -5.58 15.83 4.42
CA VAL A 75 -6.96 16.29 4.48
C VAL A 75 -7.75 15.47 5.48
N PRO A 76 -7.79 15.87 6.74
CA PRO A 76 -8.81 15.32 7.61
C PRO A 76 -10.19 15.91 7.35
N PHE A 77 -10.29 17.11 6.82
CA PHE A 77 -11.57 17.84 6.70
C PHE A 77 -12.01 18.02 5.26
N GLN A 78 -11.68 17.09 4.38
CA GLN A 78 -12.32 16.96 3.09
C GLN A 78 -12.17 18.13 2.13
N SER A 79 -11.03 18.30 1.62
CA SER A 79 -10.91 18.96 0.35
C SER A 79 -10.23 18.00 -0.60
N GLU A 80 -10.77 17.79 -1.78
CA GLU A 80 -10.05 17.14 -2.88
C GLU A 80 -8.93 18.05 -3.41
N LYS A 81 -8.89 19.28 -2.92
CA LYS A 81 -7.85 20.24 -3.25
C LYS A 81 -6.56 19.90 -2.51
N PRO A 82 -5.42 20.13 -3.12
CA PRO A 82 -4.14 20.10 -2.42
C PRO A 82 -4.22 20.99 -1.17
N TRP A 83 -3.59 20.56 -0.11
CA TRP A 83 -3.55 21.34 1.11
C TRP A 83 -2.83 22.67 0.89
N ASP A 84 -3.50 23.75 1.22
CA ASP A 84 -2.94 25.10 1.18
C ASP A 84 -2.10 25.47 2.42
N GLY A 85 -1.89 24.53 3.31
CA GLY A 85 -1.18 24.69 4.56
C GLY A 85 -2.01 25.33 5.69
N GLY A 86 -3.26 25.70 5.42
CA GLY A 86 -4.07 26.47 6.38
C GLY A 86 -4.27 25.79 7.72
N ILE A 87 -4.80 24.57 7.72
CA ILE A 87 -5.09 23.85 8.98
C ILE A 87 -3.81 23.44 9.69
N ALA A 88 -2.80 22.99 8.95
CA ALA A 88 -1.53 22.61 9.57
C ALA A 88 -0.81 23.77 10.21
N ASN A 89 -0.90 24.94 9.62
CA ASN A 89 -0.28 26.14 10.18
C ASN A 89 -0.86 26.52 11.54
N VAL A 90 -2.06 26.07 11.84
CA VAL A 90 -2.69 26.28 13.15
C VAL A 90 -2.51 25.10 14.08
N ALA A 91 -1.80 24.10 13.65
CA ALA A 91 -1.33 22.99 14.48
C ALA A 91 -2.40 22.30 15.34
N VAL A 92 -3.55 21.99 14.81
CA VAL A 92 -4.69 21.50 15.59
C VAL A 92 -5.02 20.04 15.42
N PHE A 93 -4.26 19.41 14.61
CA PHE A 93 -4.50 18.03 14.35
C PHE A 93 -3.82 17.20 15.39
N VAL A 94 -4.55 16.68 16.31
CA VAL A 94 -4.05 15.77 17.32
C VAL A 94 -4.87 14.50 17.25
N THR A 95 -4.19 13.40 17.02
CA THR A 95 -4.79 12.08 17.13
C THR A 95 -4.66 11.59 18.56
N GLY A 96 -5.64 10.90 19.06
CA GLY A 96 -5.62 10.26 20.37
C GLY A 96 -5.66 8.77 20.25
N VAL A 97 -4.88 8.10 21.08
CA VAL A 97 -5.10 6.68 21.30
C VAL A 97 -6.36 6.57 22.13
N GLY A 98 -7.50 6.54 21.44
CA GLY A 98 -8.73 6.45 22.20
C GLY A 98 -9.11 5.03 22.43
N SER A 99 -9.10 4.33 21.43
CA SER A 99 -10.00 3.22 21.32
C SER A 99 -9.39 1.98 20.74
N GLY A 100 -8.13 2.02 20.41
CA GLY A 100 -7.36 0.82 20.04
C GLY A 100 -7.07 -0.08 21.23
N THR A 101 -7.60 0.24 22.39
CA THR A 101 -7.37 -0.49 23.62
C THR A 101 -8.55 -1.37 23.95
N THR A 102 -8.29 -2.56 24.38
CA THR A 102 -9.28 -3.44 25.01
C THR A 102 -9.54 -3.08 26.47
N TYR A 103 -9.00 -1.95 26.93
CA TYR A 103 -9.16 -1.49 28.28
C TYR A 103 -10.53 -0.87 28.51
N PRO A 104 -11.08 -1.04 29.72
CA PRO A 104 -12.46 -0.65 30.01
C PRO A 104 -12.71 0.87 29.92
N ASP A 105 -11.67 1.68 29.97
CA ASP A 105 -11.82 3.12 29.83
C ASP A 105 -11.86 3.52 28.35
N TYR A 106 -12.98 3.28 27.72
CA TYR A 106 -13.27 3.78 26.37
C TYR A 106 -13.36 5.30 26.40
N LYS A 107 -12.23 5.95 26.36
CA LYS A 107 -12.22 7.41 26.27
C LYS A 107 -12.63 7.81 24.87
N PRO A 108 -13.52 8.80 24.72
CA PRO A 108 -13.77 9.39 23.42
C PRO A 108 -12.47 9.81 22.74
N ALA A 109 -12.45 9.77 21.43
CA ALA A 109 -11.32 10.31 20.68
C ALA A 109 -11.09 11.78 21.10
N PRO A 110 -9.83 12.23 21.15
CA PRO A 110 -9.52 13.56 21.69
C PRO A 110 -10.03 14.71 20.83
N PHE A 111 -10.21 14.47 19.53
CA PHE A 111 -10.74 15.46 18.61
C PHE A 111 -11.95 14.92 17.88
N ILE A 112 -13.06 15.56 18.18
CA ILE A 112 -14.33 15.37 17.52
C ILE A 112 -14.76 16.75 17.06
N VAL A 113 -14.61 17.00 15.75
CA VAL A 113 -14.66 18.34 15.19
C VAL A 113 -15.85 18.46 14.26
N SER A 114 -16.67 19.48 14.46
CA SER A 114 -17.71 19.84 13.53
C SER A 114 -17.23 20.87 12.52
N SER A 115 -17.59 20.65 11.27
CA SER A 115 -17.33 21.55 10.16
C SER A 115 -18.51 21.53 9.18
N ARG A 116 -18.50 22.40 8.19
CA ARG A 116 -19.49 22.41 7.12
C ARG A 116 -18.80 22.14 5.80
N HIS A 117 -19.27 21.13 5.10
CA HIS A 117 -18.72 20.71 3.81
C HIS A 117 -19.86 20.59 2.80
N GLU A 118 -19.75 21.28 1.68
CA GLU A 118 -20.78 21.31 0.60
C GLU A 118 -22.21 21.54 1.11
N GLY A 119 -22.34 22.37 2.13
CA GLY A 119 -23.64 22.69 2.72
C GLY A 119 -24.14 21.70 3.77
N ILE A 120 -23.43 20.62 4.02
CA ILE A 120 -23.75 19.59 5.01
C ILE A 120 -22.95 19.84 6.29
N ASP A 121 -23.61 19.78 7.43
CA ASP A 121 -22.93 19.79 8.72
C ASP A 121 -22.30 18.41 8.96
N THR A 122 -20.99 18.38 9.11
CA THR A 122 -20.19 17.17 9.27
C THR A 122 -19.50 17.11 10.63
N VAL A 123 -19.19 15.88 11.05
CA VAL A 123 -18.34 15.59 12.20
C VAL A 123 -17.18 14.72 11.71
N THR A 124 -15.97 15.13 12.06
CA THR A 124 -14.76 14.33 11.88
C THR A 124 -14.20 13.92 13.23
N VAL A 125 -14.10 12.63 13.45
CA VAL A 125 -13.44 12.05 14.62
C VAL A 125 -12.02 11.72 14.26
N VAL A 126 -11.05 12.33 14.94
CA VAL A 126 -9.62 12.13 14.72
C VAL A 126 -9.06 11.31 15.87
N THR A 127 -8.54 10.13 15.58
CA THR A 127 -8.01 9.20 16.57
C THR A 127 -6.82 8.44 16.03
N GLU A 128 -6.12 7.70 16.86
CA GLU A 128 -5.09 6.76 16.44
C GLU A 128 -5.65 5.34 16.37
N GLY A 129 -5.40 4.68 15.23
CA GLY A 129 -5.66 3.26 15.07
C GLY A 129 -4.46 2.44 15.49
N ILE A 130 -4.71 1.41 16.30
CA ILE A 130 -3.72 0.35 16.57
C ILE A 130 -4.09 -0.83 15.70
N PHE A 131 -3.21 -1.14 14.75
CA PHE A 131 -3.43 -2.16 13.74
C PHE A 131 -2.58 -3.38 14.06
N SER A 132 -3.22 -4.42 14.58
CA SER A 132 -2.65 -5.75 14.65
C SER A 132 -2.82 -6.46 13.30
N TYR A 133 -2.00 -7.47 13.05
CA TYR A 133 -2.12 -8.29 11.82
C TYR A 133 -2.00 -7.49 10.52
N CYS A 134 -1.34 -6.35 10.58
CA CYS A 134 -1.12 -5.50 9.42
C CYS A 134 -0.02 -6.05 8.50
N SER A 135 -0.06 -5.62 7.26
CA SER A 135 0.97 -5.90 6.27
C SER A 135 1.19 -4.72 5.33
N PHE A 136 2.40 -4.62 4.81
CA PHE A 136 2.71 -3.75 3.70
C PHE A 136 2.80 -4.56 2.42
N LYS A 137 2.12 -4.09 1.38
CA LYS A 137 2.25 -4.62 0.02
C LYS A 137 3.13 -3.67 -0.76
N VAL A 138 4.28 -4.16 -1.19
CA VAL A 138 5.27 -3.37 -1.91
C VAL A 138 5.26 -3.81 -3.36
N LYS A 139 4.70 -2.96 -4.23
CA LYS A 139 4.79 -3.14 -5.68
C LYS A 139 6.12 -2.58 -6.15
N ILE A 140 6.84 -3.36 -6.92
CA ILE A 140 8.16 -3.03 -7.45
C ILE A 140 8.04 -2.91 -8.96
N ASP A 141 8.22 -1.72 -9.48
CA ASP A 141 8.23 -1.49 -10.91
C ASP A 141 9.57 -1.94 -11.48
N THR A 142 9.58 -3.12 -12.08
CA THR A 142 10.76 -3.70 -12.71
C THR A 142 10.37 -4.79 -13.70
N ASP A 143 11.15 -4.95 -14.75
CA ASP A 143 11.11 -6.11 -15.65
C ASP A 143 12.03 -7.23 -15.16
N ARG A 144 12.89 -6.96 -14.18
CA ARG A 144 13.79 -7.96 -13.63
C ARG A 144 13.05 -8.89 -12.69
N TYR A 145 13.43 -10.15 -12.74
CA TYR A 145 12.90 -11.14 -11.80
C TYR A 145 13.42 -10.89 -10.38
N ILE A 146 12.52 -10.77 -9.43
CA ILE A 146 12.87 -10.53 -8.03
C ILE A 146 12.94 -11.81 -7.20
N GLY A 147 12.32 -12.89 -7.65
CA GLY A 147 12.36 -14.18 -6.96
C GLY A 147 11.12 -15.04 -7.19
N PRO A 148 11.16 -16.32 -6.77
CA PRO A 148 10.03 -17.24 -6.91
C PRO A 148 8.82 -16.79 -6.09
N GLU A 149 7.63 -17.13 -6.55
CA GLU A 149 6.40 -16.96 -5.78
C GLU A 149 6.49 -17.67 -4.42
N CYS A 150 6.02 -17.04 -3.37
CA CYS A 150 6.11 -17.49 -1.99
C CYS A 150 7.52 -17.57 -1.41
N ALA A 151 8.56 -17.16 -2.14
CA ALA A 151 9.92 -17.10 -1.58
C ALA A 151 9.98 -16.18 -0.37
N ALA A 152 10.75 -16.58 0.65
CA ALA A 152 10.94 -15.76 1.84
C ALA A 152 11.68 -14.47 1.51
N VAL A 153 11.20 -13.37 2.05
CA VAL A 153 11.87 -12.06 1.99
C VAL A 153 12.50 -11.78 3.34
N ARG A 154 13.77 -11.45 3.34
CA ARG A 154 14.56 -11.22 4.55
C ARG A 154 15.01 -9.77 4.65
N SER A 155 15.06 -9.28 5.89
CA SER A 155 15.75 -8.04 6.27
C SER A 155 16.67 -8.36 7.44
N GLN A 156 17.90 -7.89 7.43
CA GLN A 156 18.90 -8.17 8.47
C GLN A 156 19.02 -9.66 8.84
N GLY A 157 18.82 -10.55 7.86
CA GLY A 157 18.86 -12.01 8.03
C GLY A 157 17.58 -12.66 8.56
N GLU A 158 16.60 -11.91 9.04
CA GLU A 158 15.32 -12.41 9.55
C GLU A 158 14.25 -12.41 8.45
N VAL A 159 13.34 -13.37 8.47
CA VAL A 159 12.21 -13.43 7.52
C VAL A 159 11.17 -12.38 7.92
N VAL A 160 10.90 -11.44 7.00
CA VAL A 160 9.96 -10.34 7.22
C VAL A 160 8.72 -10.42 6.32
N GLY A 161 8.72 -11.32 5.35
CA GLY A 161 7.61 -11.44 4.40
C GLY A 161 7.89 -12.48 3.31
N HIS A 162 7.16 -12.37 2.22
CA HIS A 162 7.27 -13.27 1.07
C HIS A 162 6.97 -12.54 -0.25
N VAL A 163 7.36 -13.16 -1.36
CA VAL A 163 6.99 -12.72 -2.71
C VAL A 163 5.55 -13.13 -3.01
N THR A 164 4.76 -12.22 -3.61
CA THR A 164 3.33 -12.42 -3.86
C THR A 164 2.87 -11.88 -5.23
N THR A 165 3.61 -12.16 -6.28
CA THR A 165 3.32 -11.68 -7.65
C THR A 165 2.01 -12.25 -8.21
N MET A 166 1.66 -13.49 -7.87
CA MET A 166 0.48 -14.16 -8.39
C MET A 166 -0.84 -13.50 -7.97
N GLU A 167 -0.90 -12.92 -6.78
CA GLU A 167 -2.11 -12.27 -6.28
C GLU A 167 -2.45 -10.98 -7.05
N TYR A 168 -1.43 -10.29 -7.56
CA TYR A 168 -1.57 -8.93 -8.11
C TYR A 168 -1.13 -8.80 -9.55
N GLY A 169 -0.55 -9.84 -10.14
CA GLY A 169 -0.09 -9.85 -11.54
C GLY A 169 1.09 -8.91 -11.82
N SER A 170 1.83 -8.48 -10.79
CA SER A 170 3.05 -7.66 -10.88
C SER A 170 4.03 -8.07 -9.80
N GLN A 171 5.30 -7.67 -9.94
CA GLN A 171 6.35 -7.95 -8.97
C GLN A 171 6.00 -7.30 -7.63
N MET A 172 5.61 -8.09 -6.65
CA MET A 172 5.16 -7.61 -5.34
C MET A 172 5.75 -8.40 -4.19
N LEU A 173 5.91 -7.71 -3.07
CA LEU A 173 6.25 -8.30 -1.78
C LEU A 173 5.10 -8.08 -0.80
N SER A 174 4.88 -9.05 0.06
CA SER A 174 4.02 -8.93 1.24
C SER A 174 4.91 -8.96 2.49
N LEU A 175 5.01 -7.83 3.20
CA LEU A 175 5.80 -7.71 4.42
C LEU A 175 4.88 -7.61 5.64
N GLY A 176 5.24 -8.27 6.73
CA GLY A 176 4.42 -8.34 7.95
C GLY A 176 3.31 -9.37 7.87
N GLY A 177 2.22 -9.11 8.59
CA GLY A 177 1.13 -10.07 8.81
C GLY A 177 1.34 -10.91 10.07
N VAL A 178 0.33 -11.71 10.42
CA VAL A 178 0.31 -12.50 11.68
C VAL A 178 1.54 -13.37 11.84
N GLN A 179 1.93 -14.06 10.78
CA GLN A 179 3.05 -14.99 10.80
C GLN A 179 4.36 -14.35 11.23
N HIS A 180 4.65 -13.16 10.68
CA HIS A 180 5.92 -12.47 10.87
C HIS A 180 5.91 -11.53 12.08
N LEU A 181 4.74 -11.09 12.51
CA LEU A 181 4.61 -10.21 13.66
C LEU A 181 4.48 -10.96 14.98
N THR A 182 3.85 -12.14 14.98
CA THR A 182 3.50 -12.86 16.21
C THR A 182 3.96 -14.30 16.28
N GLY A 183 4.29 -14.92 15.17
CA GLY A 183 4.61 -16.35 15.06
C GLY A 183 6.07 -16.72 15.16
N GLY A 184 6.96 -15.74 15.01
CA GLY A 184 8.41 -15.93 15.03
C GLY A 184 9.07 -15.60 16.38
N SER A 185 10.38 -15.45 16.35
CA SER A 185 11.13 -15.00 17.52
C SER A 185 10.86 -13.52 17.82
N LYS A 186 11.18 -13.07 19.05
CA LYS A 186 11.11 -11.63 19.38
C LYS A 186 11.98 -10.77 18.47
N LYS A 187 13.12 -11.31 18.00
CA LYS A 187 14.03 -10.61 17.09
C LYS A 187 13.39 -10.46 15.70
N GLU A 188 12.82 -11.54 15.18
CA GLU A 188 12.11 -11.57 13.89
C GLU A 188 10.94 -10.57 13.88
N GLY A 189 10.09 -10.59 14.90
CA GLY A 189 8.99 -9.63 15.04
C GLY A 189 9.48 -8.18 15.12
N ARG A 190 10.61 -7.93 15.79
CA ARG A 190 11.18 -6.58 15.87
C ARG A 190 11.71 -6.12 14.53
N VAL A 191 12.51 -6.93 13.84
CA VAL A 191 13.06 -6.60 12.51
C VAL A 191 11.91 -6.37 11.51
N THR A 192 10.86 -7.19 11.56
CA THR A 192 9.67 -6.99 10.73
C THR A 192 9.00 -5.64 11.00
N CYS A 193 8.80 -5.29 12.27
CA CYS A 193 8.24 -3.98 12.62
C CYS A 193 9.13 -2.82 12.16
N ASP A 194 10.43 -2.92 12.36
CA ASP A 194 11.38 -1.87 11.96
C ASP A 194 11.38 -1.69 10.42
N ALA A 195 11.34 -2.77 9.66
CA ALA A 195 11.21 -2.72 8.21
C ALA A 195 9.87 -2.09 7.76
N MET A 196 8.78 -2.49 8.39
CA MET A 196 7.47 -1.92 8.08
C MET A 196 7.40 -0.43 8.42
N LEU A 197 7.93 -0.02 9.59
CA LEU A 197 7.99 1.40 9.96
C LEU A 197 8.84 2.22 9.01
N ALA A 198 9.98 1.68 8.59
CA ALA A 198 10.83 2.36 7.63
C ALA A 198 10.09 2.58 6.31
N LEU A 199 9.41 1.56 5.78
CA LEU A 199 8.61 1.67 4.55
C LEU A 199 7.43 2.63 4.71
N GLY A 200 6.68 2.51 5.80
CA GLY A 200 5.52 3.37 6.10
C GLY A 200 5.92 4.83 6.22
N ASN A 201 7.08 5.09 6.79
CA ASN A 201 7.66 6.43 6.93
C ASN A 201 8.60 6.79 5.76
N LYS A 202 8.42 6.14 4.60
CA LYS A 202 9.10 6.42 3.34
C LYS A 202 10.63 6.38 3.42
N ARG A 203 11.17 5.55 4.30
CA ARG A 203 12.62 5.30 4.40
C ARG A 203 13.00 4.06 3.60
N ALA A 204 14.24 4.02 3.12
CA ALA A 204 14.77 2.89 2.37
C ALA A 204 14.94 1.67 3.28
N VAL A 205 14.64 0.49 2.73
CA VAL A 205 14.80 -0.81 3.38
C VAL A 205 15.56 -1.76 2.46
N GLU A 206 16.59 -2.40 3.00
CA GLU A 206 17.32 -3.46 2.31
C GLU A 206 16.63 -4.81 2.56
N LEU A 207 16.35 -5.53 1.48
CA LEU A 207 15.67 -6.81 1.49
C LEU A 207 16.42 -7.81 0.61
N ALA A 208 16.39 -9.08 1.01
CA ALA A 208 16.92 -10.17 0.23
C ALA A 208 15.82 -11.21 -0.01
N VAL A 209 15.59 -11.57 -1.25
CA VAL A 209 14.63 -12.61 -1.65
C VAL A 209 15.35 -13.94 -1.76
N GLU A 210 14.84 -14.96 -1.08
CA GLU A 210 15.44 -16.29 -1.11
C GLU A 210 15.35 -16.91 -2.51
N GLY A 211 16.51 -17.24 -3.10
CA GLY A 211 16.60 -17.70 -4.48
C GLY A 211 16.26 -16.62 -5.52
N GLY A 212 16.32 -15.35 -5.14
CA GLY A 212 16.00 -14.21 -5.98
C GLY A 212 17.00 -13.06 -5.84
N ALA A 213 16.50 -11.84 -5.89
CA ALA A 213 17.28 -10.61 -5.92
C ALA A 213 17.54 -10.02 -4.53
N GLU A 214 18.60 -9.23 -4.44
CA GLU A 214 18.81 -8.24 -3.39
C GLU A 214 18.13 -6.93 -3.80
N LEU A 215 17.36 -6.34 -2.91
CA LEU A 215 16.53 -5.20 -3.20
C LEU A 215 16.80 -4.07 -2.20
N VAL A 216 16.81 -2.83 -2.70
CA VAL A 216 16.59 -1.66 -1.85
C VAL A 216 15.29 -1.02 -2.29
N VAL A 217 14.33 -0.96 -1.38
CA VAL A 217 12.99 -0.45 -1.65
C VAL A 217 12.67 0.75 -0.77
N GLN A 218 12.05 1.75 -1.36
CA GLN A 218 11.61 2.96 -0.68
C GLN A 218 10.34 3.46 -1.36
N ALA A 219 9.31 3.78 -0.58
CA ALA A 219 8.05 4.28 -1.13
C ALA A 219 8.30 5.52 -2.01
N GLY A 220 7.81 5.50 -3.25
CA GLY A 220 7.92 6.59 -4.20
C GLY A 220 9.31 6.82 -4.81
N ARG A 221 10.21 5.84 -4.68
CA ARG A 221 11.54 5.87 -5.31
C ARG A 221 11.72 4.67 -6.21
N ALA A 222 12.62 4.81 -7.18
CA ALA A 222 13.00 3.69 -8.03
C ALA A 222 13.58 2.55 -7.20
N PRO A 223 13.17 1.30 -7.42
CA PRO A 223 13.80 0.16 -6.76
C PRO A 223 15.25 0.00 -7.23
N ILE A 224 16.12 -0.46 -6.33
CA ILE A 224 17.46 -0.88 -6.65
C ILE A 224 17.48 -2.41 -6.59
N ILE A 225 17.83 -3.07 -7.68
CA ILE A 225 17.79 -4.51 -7.81
C ILE A 225 19.19 -5.01 -8.12
N ASN A 226 19.74 -5.85 -7.23
CA ASN A 226 21.13 -6.32 -7.31
C ASN A 226 22.14 -5.17 -7.53
N GLY A 227 21.96 -4.07 -6.80
CA GLY A 227 22.80 -2.88 -6.85
C GLY A 227 22.56 -1.95 -8.04
N VAL A 228 21.62 -2.26 -8.94
CA VAL A 228 21.33 -1.45 -10.12
C VAL A 228 19.96 -0.77 -9.95
N PRO A 229 19.89 0.59 -9.96
CA PRO A 229 18.63 1.32 -9.95
C PRO A 229 17.80 1.00 -11.20
N GLU A 230 16.49 0.86 -11.02
CA GLU A 230 15.59 0.71 -12.15
C GLU A 230 15.27 2.09 -12.75
N ALA A 231 15.18 2.14 -14.08
CA ALA A 231 14.98 3.41 -14.77
C ALA A 231 13.51 3.68 -15.05
N ARG A 232 12.81 2.68 -15.59
CA ARG A 232 11.45 2.85 -16.09
C ARG A 232 10.56 1.68 -15.74
N MET A 233 9.29 1.99 -15.51
CA MET A 233 8.23 1.00 -15.44
C MET A 233 7.80 0.62 -16.86
N ARG A 234 7.68 -0.68 -17.14
CA ARG A 234 7.08 -1.17 -18.38
C ARG A 234 5.59 -0.79 -18.49
N VAL A 235 5.04 -0.81 -19.69
CA VAL A 235 3.59 -0.57 -19.94
C VAL A 235 2.68 -1.52 -19.17
N GLY A 236 3.19 -2.57 -18.61
CA GLY A 236 2.45 -3.61 -17.92
C GLY A 236 2.92 -4.98 -18.39
N CYS A 237 2.02 -5.83 -18.81
CA CYS A 237 2.34 -7.13 -19.42
C CYS A 237 2.15 -7.08 -20.94
N GLY A 238 2.63 -8.11 -21.64
CA GLY A 238 2.46 -8.23 -23.10
C GLY A 238 1.00 -8.09 -23.56
N SER A 239 0.07 -8.59 -22.77
CA SER A 239 -1.37 -8.42 -23.05
C SER A 239 -1.84 -6.97 -22.96
N ALA A 240 -1.36 -6.22 -21.98
CA ALA A 240 -1.67 -4.79 -21.85
C ALA A 240 -1.06 -3.98 -22.98
N THR A 241 0.20 -4.27 -23.34
CA THR A 241 0.89 -3.63 -24.46
C THR A 241 0.12 -3.84 -25.78
N ILE A 242 -0.31 -5.07 -26.06
CA ILE A 242 -1.15 -5.34 -27.24
C ILE A 242 -2.46 -4.56 -27.16
N GLY A 243 -3.16 -4.59 -26.03
CA GLY A 243 -4.44 -3.89 -25.88
C GLY A 243 -4.33 -2.37 -26.12
N ILE A 244 -3.22 -1.76 -25.72
CA ILE A 244 -2.98 -0.32 -25.87
C ILE A 244 -2.60 0.04 -27.33
N PHE A 245 -1.74 -0.77 -27.98
CA PHE A 245 -1.10 -0.40 -29.24
C PHE A 245 -1.66 -1.11 -30.47
N ALA A 246 -2.56 -2.11 -30.32
CA ALA A 246 -3.09 -2.91 -31.41
C ALA A 246 -3.63 -2.07 -32.59
N GLN A 247 -4.43 -1.04 -32.30
CA GLN A 247 -4.99 -0.16 -33.31
C GLN A 247 -3.93 0.59 -34.12
N GLN A 248 -2.79 0.91 -33.49
CA GLN A 248 -1.71 1.65 -34.12
C GLN A 248 -0.84 0.76 -35.04
N TRP A 249 -0.79 -0.54 -34.78
CA TRP A 249 -0.11 -1.52 -35.64
C TRP A 249 -0.98 -2.02 -36.79
N PHE A 250 -2.30 -1.85 -36.67
CA PHE A 250 -3.25 -2.36 -37.65
C PHE A 250 -2.93 -1.83 -39.06
N GLY A 251 -2.87 -2.74 -40.06
CA GLY A 251 -2.50 -2.43 -41.42
C GLY A 251 -1.00 -2.25 -41.71
N HIS A 252 -0.15 -2.12 -40.67
CA HIS A 252 1.29 -1.95 -40.83
C HIS A 252 2.07 -3.23 -40.57
N VAL A 253 1.59 -4.12 -39.70
CA VAL A 253 2.12 -5.47 -39.46
C VAL A 253 0.97 -6.48 -39.50
N ASP A 254 1.28 -7.74 -39.71
CA ASP A 254 0.30 -8.82 -39.78
C ASP A 254 0.26 -9.58 -38.42
N GLU A 255 1.39 -9.62 -37.69
CA GLU A 255 1.44 -10.20 -36.38
C GLU A 255 2.38 -9.38 -35.47
N VAL A 256 2.01 -9.24 -34.20
CA VAL A 256 2.86 -8.67 -33.15
C VAL A 256 2.99 -9.67 -32.01
N ILE A 257 4.24 -9.90 -31.59
CA ILE A 257 4.58 -10.75 -30.46
C ILE A 257 5.28 -9.89 -29.42
N VAL A 258 4.60 -9.66 -28.30
CA VAL A 258 5.17 -8.89 -27.19
C VAL A 258 5.86 -9.85 -26.23
N VAL A 259 7.16 -9.69 -26.06
CA VAL A 259 7.98 -10.52 -25.19
C VAL A 259 7.98 -9.96 -23.76
N ASP A 260 7.67 -10.82 -22.82
CA ASP A 260 7.52 -10.50 -21.40
C ASP A 260 7.99 -11.70 -20.56
N ASP A 261 8.35 -11.48 -19.32
CA ASP A 261 8.77 -12.50 -18.36
C ASP A 261 7.61 -13.41 -17.89
N HIS A 262 6.40 -12.89 -17.84
CA HIS A 262 5.20 -13.58 -17.36
C HIS A 262 4.24 -13.96 -18.48
N ILE A 263 4.07 -13.08 -19.43
CA ILE A 263 3.03 -13.17 -20.46
C ILE A 263 3.61 -12.70 -21.79
N THR A 264 3.72 -13.60 -22.72
CA THR A 264 3.97 -13.24 -24.12
C THR A 264 2.63 -13.03 -24.81
N GLY A 265 2.40 -11.82 -25.31
CA GLY A 265 1.21 -11.48 -26.05
C GLY A 265 1.36 -11.77 -27.54
N VAL A 266 0.33 -12.33 -28.17
CA VAL A 266 0.24 -12.55 -29.62
C VAL A 266 -0.99 -11.80 -30.15
N LEU A 267 -0.77 -10.83 -31.03
CA LEU A 267 -1.82 -9.87 -31.44
C LEU A 267 -3.00 -10.56 -32.15
N SER A 268 -2.76 -11.39 -33.15
CA SER A 268 -3.84 -12.02 -33.90
C SER A 268 -4.73 -12.94 -33.07
N GLU A 269 -4.19 -13.51 -31.98
CA GLU A 269 -4.96 -14.34 -31.05
C GLU A 269 -5.59 -13.52 -29.91
N HIS A 270 -5.15 -12.30 -29.68
CA HIS A 270 -5.63 -11.43 -28.61
C HIS A 270 -7.02 -10.83 -28.95
N GLN A 271 -7.81 -10.47 -27.92
CA GLN A 271 -9.12 -9.86 -28.13
C GLN A 271 -9.06 -8.59 -28.99
N ALA A 272 -8.02 -7.76 -28.81
CA ALA A 272 -7.83 -6.56 -29.62
C ALA A 272 -7.61 -6.90 -31.11
N GLY A 273 -6.79 -7.90 -31.40
CA GLY A 273 -6.59 -8.37 -32.77
C GLY A 273 -7.89 -8.92 -33.42
N ARG A 274 -8.66 -9.67 -32.64
CA ARG A 274 -9.96 -10.16 -33.08
C ARG A 274 -10.98 -9.04 -33.29
N PHE A 275 -10.99 -8.04 -32.46
CA PHE A 275 -11.82 -6.86 -32.61
C PHE A 275 -11.48 -6.08 -33.90
N LEU A 276 -10.21 -6.07 -34.29
CA LEU A 276 -9.71 -5.45 -35.52
C LEU A 276 -9.82 -6.37 -36.73
N ASP A 277 -10.45 -7.55 -36.60
CA ASP A 277 -10.58 -8.59 -37.65
C ASP A 277 -9.23 -8.99 -38.26
N MET A 278 -8.20 -9.09 -37.44
CA MET A 278 -6.86 -9.49 -37.89
C MET A 278 -6.83 -11.00 -38.19
N ARG A 279 -6.27 -11.32 -39.35
CA ARG A 279 -6.06 -12.71 -39.75
C ARG A 279 -5.01 -13.37 -38.82
N ALA A 280 -5.28 -14.63 -38.45
CA ALA A 280 -4.29 -15.42 -37.72
C ALA A 280 -3.07 -15.69 -38.60
N GLY A 281 -1.87 -15.32 -38.12
CA GLY A 281 -0.62 -15.47 -38.85
C GLY A 281 0.03 -16.86 -38.77
N GLY A 282 -0.54 -17.79 -38.00
CA GLY A 282 0.03 -19.14 -37.84
C GLY A 282 1.25 -19.23 -36.94
N ILE A 283 1.74 -18.13 -36.41
CA ILE A 283 2.87 -18.12 -35.47
C ILE A 283 2.45 -18.71 -34.12
N LYS A 284 3.13 -19.75 -33.67
CA LYS A 284 2.92 -20.37 -32.35
C LYS A 284 4.13 -20.16 -31.45
N VAL A 285 3.88 -19.61 -30.29
CA VAL A 285 4.92 -19.37 -29.27
C VAL A 285 5.00 -20.51 -28.26
N ALA A 286 6.17 -20.69 -27.67
CA ALA A 286 6.38 -21.62 -26.59
C ALA A 286 5.65 -21.16 -25.33
N GLY A 287 5.40 -22.11 -24.40
CA GLY A 287 4.76 -21.84 -23.14
C GLY A 287 3.35 -22.38 -23.00
N ARG A 288 2.78 -22.22 -21.80
CA ARG A 288 1.42 -22.67 -21.48
C ARG A 288 0.42 -21.56 -21.80
N LYS A 289 -0.51 -21.83 -22.67
CA LYS A 289 -1.59 -20.91 -23.01
C LYS A 289 -2.60 -20.86 -21.86
N SER A 290 -2.85 -19.69 -21.29
CA SER A 290 -3.85 -19.48 -20.24
C SER A 290 -5.18 -18.97 -20.79
N THR A 291 -5.11 -18.05 -21.71
CA THR A 291 -6.24 -17.46 -22.45
C THR A 291 -5.82 -17.14 -23.86
N PRO A 292 -6.73 -16.90 -24.81
CA PRO A 292 -6.34 -16.48 -26.15
C PRO A 292 -5.36 -15.31 -26.15
N GLY A 293 -4.27 -15.46 -26.89
CA GLY A 293 -3.20 -14.46 -27.02
C GLY A 293 -2.26 -14.32 -25.83
N ARG A 294 -2.39 -15.15 -24.79
CA ARG A 294 -1.59 -15.05 -23.57
C ARG A 294 -0.88 -16.36 -23.26
N TYR A 295 0.43 -16.30 -23.08
CA TYR A 295 1.30 -17.44 -22.83
C TYR A 295 2.19 -17.19 -21.62
N PHE A 296 2.22 -18.12 -20.66
CA PHE A 296 3.01 -18.01 -19.45
C PHE A 296 4.29 -18.88 -19.51
N GLN A 297 5.30 -18.47 -18.77
CA GLN A 297 6.54 -19.24 -18.56
C GLN A 297 7.28 -19.53 -19.87
N VAL A 298 7.29 -18.56 -20.76
CA VAL A 298 8.00 -18.66 -22.04
C VAL A 298 9.48 -18.41 -21.87
N ALA A 299 9.84 -17.65 -20.84
CA ALA A 299 11.21 -17.25 -20.56
C ALA A 299 11.55 -17.42 -19.08
N ASN A 300 12.86 -17.53 -18.79
CA ASN A 300 13.39 -17.42 -17.44
C ASN A 300 13.90 -15.99 -17.22
N PRO A 301 14.14 -15.60 -15.96
CA PRO A 301 14.77 -14.33 -15.63
C PRO A 301 16.17 -14.22 -16.22
N GLY A 302 16.53 -13.01 -16.67
CA GLY A 302 17.84 -12.78 -17.26
C GLY A 302 18.11 -11.33 -17.65
N LEU A 303 19.13 -11.13 -18.48
CA LEU A 303 19.56 -9.81 -18.97
C LEU A 303 19.14 -9.58 -20.44
N GLY A 304 18.28 -10.42 -20.97
CA GLY A 304 17.74 -10.28 -22.32
C GLY A 304 16.46 -9.43 -22.36
N TRP A 305 15.71 -9.60 -23.41
CA TRP A 305 14.49 -8.83 -23.69
C TRP A 305 13.50 -8.85 -22.50
N GLY A 306 13.06 -7.67 -22.12
CA GLY A 306 12.07 -7.53 -21.05
C GLY A 306 12.47 -8.16 -19.71
N GLY A 307 13.78 -8.22 -19.38
CA GLY A 307 14.28 -8.84 -18.16
C GLY A 307 14.30 -10.37 -18.17
N THR A 308 14.28 -10.97 -19.34
CA THR A 308 14.31 -12.42 -19.55
C THR A 308 15.70 -12.94 -19.96
N ASP A 309 15.84 -14.27 -20.06
CA ASP A 309 17.01 -14.91 -20.64
C ASP A 309 16.97 -14.98 -22.19
N ILE A 310 15.96 -14.34 -22.81
CA ILE A 310 15.78 -14.30 -24.25
C ILE A 310 16.64 -13.19 -24.84
N THR A 311 17.79 -13.56 -25.37
CA THR A 311 18.66 -12.68 -26.16
C THR A 311 18.37 -12.76 -27.65
N ASP A 312 17.85 -13.92 -28.12
CA ASP A 312 17.36 -14.14 -29.47
C ASP A 312 15.83 -14.35 -29.42
N PRO A 313 15.02 -13.40 -29.93
CA PRO A 313 13.57 -13.47 -29.88
C PRO A 313 12.99 -14.68 -30.63
N LEU A 314 13.70 -15.21 -31.64
CA LEU A 314 13.25 -16.39 -32.38
C LEU A 314 13.18 -17.65 -31.51
N ARG A 315 13.86 -17.66 -30.36
CA ARG A 315 13.83 -18.77 -29.39
C ARG A 315 12.42 -19.05 -28.86
N ILE A 316 11.55 -18.04 -28.79
CA ILE A 316 10.19 -18.24 -28.31
C ILE A 316 9.23 -18.78 -29.36
N ILE A 317 9.60 -18.77 -30.63
CA ILE A 317 8.78 -19.31 -31.71
C ILE A 317 8.83 -20.84 -31.67
N LYS A 318 7.71 -21.46 -31.44
CA LYS A 318 7.59 -22.92 -31.42
C LYS A 318 7.42 -23.51 -32.83
N THR A 319 6.51 -22.97 -33.60
CA THR A 319 6.23 -23.39 -34.97
C THR A 319 5.60 -22.26 -35.76
N VAL A 320 5.74 -22.33 -37.09
CA VAL A 320 4.95 -21.57 -38.07
C VAL A 320 4.03 -22.56 -38.79
N GLU A 321 2.73 -22.40 -38.63
CA GLU A 321 1.74 -23.30 -39.19
C GLU A 321 1.52 -23.00 -40.67
N ARG A 322 1.91 -23.95 -41.54
CA ARG A 322 1.92 -23.78 -42.98
C ARG A 322 0.54 -23.54 -43.59
N ASP A 323 -0.54 -24.05 -42.95
CA ASP A 323 -1.89 -23.91 -43.43
C ASP A 323 -2.46 -22.51 -43.18
N THR A 324 -1.83 -21.72 -42.31
CA THR A 324 -2.32 -20.41 -41.87
C THR A 324 -1.38 -19.27 -42.26
N ALA A 325 -0.08 -19.48 -42.17
CA ALA A 325 0.94 -18.51 -42.54
C ALA A 325 1.03 -18.32 -44.06
N TRP A 326 1.57 -17.20 -44.52
CA TRP A 326 1.76 -16.90 -45.94
C TRP A 326 3.11 -16.21 -46.18
N PRO A 327 3.71 -16.39 -47.39
CA PRO A 327 4.89 -15.64 -47.76
C PRO A 327 4.62 -14.14 -47.76
N GLY A 328 5.56 -13.35 -47.24
CA GLY A 328 5.44 -11.91 -47.09
C GLY A 328 4.72 -11.45 -45.80
N GLU A 329 4.27 -12.37 -44.96
CA GLU A 329 3.72 -12.03 -43.64
C GLU A 329 4.73 -11.26 -42.83
N ARG A 330 4.31 -10.12 -42.24
CA ARG A 330 5.12 -9.16 -41.53
C ARG A 330 4.95 -9.34 -40.01
N ILE A 331 6.04 -9.63 -39.31
CA ILE A 331 6.03 -9.96 -37.89
C ILE A 331 6.91 -8.97 -37.13
N LEU A 332 6.34 -8.28 -36.15
CA LEU A 332 7.05 -7.49 -35.17
C LEU A 332 7.18 -8.29 -33.89
N MET A 333 8.39 -8.37 -33.35
CA MET A 333 8.65 -8.81 -32.00
C MET A 333 9.14 -7.61 -31.20
N VAL A 334 8.60 -7.38 -29.99
CA VAL A 334 8.89 -6.19 -29.20
C VAL A 334 8.76 -6.49 -27.69
N SER A 335 9.62 -5.87 -26.89
CA SER A 335 9.51 -5.91 -25.42
C SER A 335 8.42 -4.96 -24.91
N THR A 336 8.01 -5.14 -23.65
CA THR A 336 7.02 -4.27 -22.99
C THR A 336 7.53 -2.87 -22.71
N THR A 337 8.83 -2.61 -22.86
CA THR A 337 9.45 -1.29 -22.77
C THR A 337 9.68 -0.63 -24.13
N GLY A 338 9.58 -1.40 -25.22
CA GLY A 338 9.92 -0.95 -26.57
C GLY A 338 11.40 -0.77 -26.83
N GLU A 339 12.27 -1.13 -25.87
CA GLU A 339 13.74 -1.04 -26.02
C GLU A 339 14.29 -2.12 -26.93
N ASP A 340 13.76 -3.33 -26.74
CA ASP A 340 14.13 -4.46 -27.59
C ASP A 340 13.04 -4.69 -28.64
N TYR A 341 13.45 -4.78 -29.89
CA TYR A 341 12.53 -5.10 -30.98
C TYR A 341 13.28 -5.75 -32.14
N ALA A 342 12.54 -6.58 -32.90
CA ALA A 342 13.01 -7.14 -34.17
C ALA A 342 11.85 -7.27 -35.14
N TYR A 343 12.13 -7.08 -36.41
CA TYR A 343 11.13 -7.14 -37.46
C TYR A 343 11.52 -8.24 -38.46
N PHE A 344 10.54 -9.08 -38.81
CA PHE A 344 10.73 -10.23 -39.69
C PHE A 344 9.67 -10.24 -40.78
N VAL A 345 10.03 -10.87 -41.89
CA VAL A 345 9.09 -11.19 -42.98
C VAL A 345 9.26 -12.67 -43.29
N LEU A 346 8.14 -13.38 -43.52
CA LEU A 346 8.19 -14.78 -43.95
C LEU A 346 8.59 -14.88 -45.42
N ASP A 347 9.64 -15.71 -45.68
CA ASP A 347 10.04 -16.05 -47.05
C ASP A 347 9.07 -17.07 -47.71
N ASP A 348 9.33 -17.44 -48.96
CA ASP A 348 8.54 -18.42 -49.68
C ASP A 348 8.52 -19.82 -49.03
N ALA A 349 9.47 -20.11 -48.17
CA ALA A 349 9.54 -21.35 -47.39
C ALA A 349 8.90 -21.19 -45.99
N LEU A 350 8.28 -20.04 -45.70
CA LEU A 350 7.69 -19.65 -44.41
C LEU A 350 8.74 -19.62 -43.28
N ARG A 351 9.93 -19.16 -43.55
CA ARG A 351 10.97 -18.93 -42.54
C ARG A 351 11.00 -17.43 -42.19
N LEU A 352 11.20 -17.13 -40.93
CA LEU A 352 11.37 -15.77 -40.43
C LEU A 352 12.74 -15.21 -40.92
N VAL A 353 12.67 -14.23 -41.79
CA VAL A 353 13.86 -13.54 -42.30
C VAL A 353 13.90 -12.14 -41.71
N PRO A 354 14.98 -11.74 -41.05
CA PRO A 354 15.13 -10.37 -40.54
C PRO A 354 14.96 -9.35 -41.65
N ALA A 355 14.23 -8.29 -41.39
CA ALA A 355 13.98 -7.19 -42.31
C ALA A 355 14.12 -5.85 -41.59
N GLU A 356 14.29 -4.79 -42.35
CA GLU A 356 14.29 -3.44 -41.82
C GLU A 356 12.87 -3.04 -41.35
N ILE A 357 12.78 -2.50 -40.12
CA ILE A 357 11.51 -2.09 -39.57
C ILE A 357 10.95 -0.85 -40.31
N PRO A 358 9.72 -0.89 -40.82
CA PRO A 358 9.12 0.28 -41.45
C PRO A 358 8.97 1.46 -40.48
N PRO A 359 9.14 2.71 -40.97
CA PRO A 359 9.03 3.89 -40.11
C PRO A 359 7.72 4.01 -39.32
N GLU A 360 6.60 3.60 -39.91
CA GLU A 360 5.28 3.59 -39.26
C GLU A 360 5.24 2.60 -38.11
N VAL A 361 5.85 1.43 -38.24
CA VAL A 361 5.94 0.40 -37.19
C VAL A 361 6.89 0.89 -36.09
N LYS A 362 8.06 1.43 -36.49
CA LYS A 362 9.04 1.96 -35.54
C LYS A 362 8.47 3.07 -34.67
N LYS A 363 7.68 3.96 -35.25
CA LYS A 363 6.99 5.03 -34.53
C LYS A 363 6.08 4.49 -33.39
N VAL A 364 5.43 3.34 -33.60
CA VAL A 364 4.60 2.72 -32.54
C VAL A 364 5.49 2.09 -31.47
N VAL A 365 6.60 1.45 -31.87
CA VAL A 365 7.59 0.93 -30.91
C VAL A 365 8.13 2.04 -30.01
N ASP A 366 8.47 3.21 -30.59
CA ASP A 366 8.95 4.35 -29.83
C ASP A 366 7.90 4.87 -28.84
N ARG A 367 6.61 4.86 -29.22
CA ARG A 367 5.51 5.21 -28.32
C ARG A 367 5.35 4.27 -27.12
N ILE A 368 5.75 3.00 -27.23
CA ILE A 368 5.79 2.12 -26.07
C ILE A 368 6.76 2.71 -25.04
N GLY A 369 7.95 3.08 -25.47
CA GLY A 369 8.95 3.73 -24.60
C GLY A 369 8.49 5.06 -24.00
N GLU A 370 7.77 5.87 -24.79
CA GLU A 370 7.20 7.15 -24.31
C GLU A 370 6.11 6.95 -23.23
N ASN A 371 5.42 5.79 -23.23
CA ASN A 371 4.41 5.45 -22.25
C ASN A 371 4.98 4.72 -21.01
N CYS A 372 6.27 4.47 -20.97
CA CYS A 372 6.93 3.93 -19.80
C CYS A 372 7.25 5.05 -18.81
N GLU A 373 6.58 5.06 -17.68
CA GLU A 373 6.83 6.01 -16.59
C GLU A 373 8.14 5.69 -15.85
N PRO A 374 8.72 6.64 -15.11
CA PRO A 374 9.83 6.35 -14.22
C PRO A 374 9.46 5.24 -13.22
N ALA A 375 10.33 4.25 -13.06
CA ALA A 375 10.09 3.15 -12.13
C ALA A 375 10.04 3.65 -10.67
N LEU A 376 9.12 3.11 -9.90
CA LEU A 376 9.03 3.42 -8.48
C LEU A 376 8.49 2.24 -7.66
N CYS A 377 8.71 2.30 -6.36
CA CYS A 377 8.08 1.39 -5.40
C CYS A 377 6.79 2.03 -4.90
N THR A 378 5.67 1.37 -5.12
CA THR A 378 4.39 1.74 -4.51
C THR A 378 4.17 0.88 -3.27
N VAL A 379 3.88 1.52 -2.15
CA VAL A 379 3.67 0.84 -0.87
C VAL A 379 2.24 1.08 -0.41
N LEU A 380 1.52 -0.03 -0.20
CA LEU A 380 0.17 -0.02 0.35
C LEU A 380 0.20 -0.59 1.77
N PHE A 381 -0.28 0.18 2.72
CA PHE A 381 -0.54 -0.31 4.07
C PHE A 381 -1.90 -1.00 4.12
N MET A 382 -1.90 -2.22 4.62
CA MET A 382 -3.11 -3.01 4.86
C MET A 382 -3.19 -3.35 6.34
N GLY A 383 -4.21 -2.85 7.02
CA GLY A 383 -4.39 -3.11 8.43
C GLY A 383 -5.84 -3.17 8.85
N GLY A 384 -6.10 -3.90 9.93
CA GLY A 384 -7.40 -4.00 10.56
C GLY A 384 -7.40 -3.38 11.94
N ALA A 385 -8.34 -2.47 12.20
CA ALA A 385 -8.56 -1.90 13.51
C ALA A 385 -9.55 -2.76 14.31
N GLY A 386 -9.21 -3.06 15.55
CA GLY A 386 -10.06 -3.83 16.46
C GLY A 386 -11.36 -3.13 16.88
N GLY A 387 -12.20 -3.86 17.58
CA GLY A 387 -13.51 -3.34 18.06
C GLY A 387 -13.41 -2.11 18.95
N SER A 388 -12.35 -2.03 19.74
CA SER A 388 -12.11 -0.94 20.68
C SER A 388 -11.85 0.42 20.01
N LEU A 389 -11.23 0.47 18.83
CA LEU A 389 -11.11 1.72 18.06
C LEU A 389 -12.49 2.35 17.81
N ARG A 390 -13.46 1.53 17.45
CA ARG A 390 -14.80 1.97 17.14
C ARG A 390 -15.54 2.53 18.36
N ALA A 391 -15.25 1.99 19.53
CA ALA A 391 -15.84 2.46 20.78
C ALA A 391 -15.45 3.90 21.13
N GLY A 392 -14.20 4.29 20.86
CA GLY A 392 -13.77 5.68 21.07
C GLY A 392 -14.36 6.67 20.06
N VAL A 393 -14.84 6.20 18.93
CA VAL A 393 -15.52 7.03 17.92
C VAL A 393 -16.98 7.25 18.30
N THR A 394 -17.67 6.19 18.74
CA THR A 394 -19.08 6.21 19.13
C THR A 394 -19.35 5.23 20.26
N GLU A 395 -20.44 5.44 20.99
CA GLU A 395 -20.95 4.47 21.97
C GLU A 395 -21.52 3.21 21.31
N ASN A 396 -21.83 3.26 20.02
CA ASN A 396 -22.34 2.13 19.25
C ASN A 396 -21.37 1.72 18.11
N PRO A 397 -20.32 0.98 18.43
CA PRO A 397 -19.29 0.62 17.45
C PRO A 397 -19.80 -0.29 16.32
N ILE A 398 -20.87 -1.06 16.56
CA ILE A 398 -21.47 -1.90 15.51
C ILE A 398 -22.20 -1.03 14.48
N ALA A 399 -22.92 -0.02 14.94
CA ALA A 399 -23.59 0.93 14.06
C ALA A 399 -22.56 1.71 13.21
N LEU A 400 -21.44 2.13 13.80
CA LEU A 400 -20.33 2.74 13.05
C LEU A 400 -19.80 1.80 11.95
N THR A 401 -19.56 0.53 12.25
CA THR A 401 -19.09 -0.43 11.25
C THR A 401 -20.09 -0.54 10.08
N ARG A 402 -21.37 -0.56 10.35
CA ARG A 402 -22.41 -0.57 9.32
C ARG A 402 -22.40 0.72 8.50
N SER A 403 -22.30 1.87 9.14
CA SER A 403 -22.23 3.17 8.48
C SER A 403 -21.02 3.27 7.51
N VAL A 404 -19.86 2.76 7.92
CA VAL A 404 -18.68 2.66 7.04
C VAL A 404 -18.95 1.74 5.85
N LYS A 405 -19.57 0.58 6.11
CA LYS A 405 -19.93 -0.39 5.08
C LYS A 405 -20.94 0.18 4.07
N ASP A 406 -21.89 0.97 4.55
CA ASP A 406 -22.95 1.58 3.74
C ASP A 406 -22.49 2.90 3.09
N ALA A 407 -21.18 3.20 3.15
CA ALA A 407 -20.54 4.41 2.61
C ALA A 407 -21.09 5.74 3.19
N LEU A 408 -21.69 5.71 4.37
CA LEU A 408 -22.17 6.89 5.10
C LEU A 408 -21.07 7.54 5.94
N THR A 409 -19.97 6.83 6.14
CA THR A 409 -18.79 7.31 6.87
C THR A 409 -17.56 7.20 5.99
N ARG A 410 -16.91 8.32 5.75
CA ARG A 410 -15.62 8.36 5.08
C ARG A 410 -14.51 8.07 6.09
N VAL A 411 -13.56 7.24 5.70
CA VAL A 411 -12.39 6.90 6.51
C VAL A 411 -11.13 7.37 5.79
N THR A 412 -10.28 8.09 6.52
CA THR A 412 -8.94 8.47 6.07
C THR A 412 -7.90 7.99 7.08
N CYS A 413 -6.66 7.92 6.67
CA CYS A 413 -5.54 7.55 7.52
C CYS A 413 -4.43 8.57 7.31
N GLY A 414 -4.13 9.38 8.32
CA GLY A 414 -3.23 10.52 8.19
C GLY A 414 -3.66 11.51 7.10
N GLY A 415 -4.96 11.64 6.87
CA GLY A 415 -5.53 12.43 5.78
C GLY A 415 -5.58 11.74 4.43
N ALA A 416 -4.85 10.65 4.23
CA ALA A 416 -4.90 9.87 3.00
C ALA A 416 -6.22 9.09 2.91
N PRO A 417 -6.88 9.05 1.74
CA PRO A 417 -8.06 8.23 1.55
C PRO A 417 -7.79 6.76 1.89
N ALA A 418 -8.65 6.15 2.68
CA ALA A 418 -8.58 4.74 3.01
C ALA A 418 -9.68 3.97 2.26
N TYR A 419 -9.29 2.87 1.65
CA TYR A 419 -10.23 1.90 1.13
C TYR A 419 -10.62 0.98 2.29
N VAL A 420 -11.90 0.84 2.54
CA VAL A 420 -12.41 0.05 3.66
C VAL A 420 -13.10 -1.19 3.16
N TRP A 421 -12.67 -2.36 3.70
CA TRP A 421 -13.34 -3.62 3.44
C TRP A 421 -14.37 -3.94 4.50
N PRO A 422 -15.53 -4.46 4.10
CA PRO A 422 -16.50 -4.98 5.04
C PRO A 422 -15.99 -6.28 5.67
N GLY A 423 -15.92 -6.30 7.00
CA GLY A 423 -15.50 -7.47 7.77
C GLY A 423 -15.94 -7.38 9.21
N GLY A 424 -15.48 -8.28 10.07
CA GLY A 424 -15.75 -8.27 11.51
C GLY A 424 -15.18 -7.08 12.28
N GLY A 425 -14.33 -6.27 11.61
CA GLY A 425 -13.76 -5.01 12.08
C GLY A 425 -13.69 -4.00 10.94
N ILE A 426 -13.04 -2.88 11.16
CA ILE A 426 -12.68 -1.94 10.11
C ILE A 426 -11.30 -2.34 9.59
N MET A 427 -11.24 -2.78 8.34
CA MET A 427 -10.01 -3.08 7.64
C MET A 427 -9.76 -1.98 6.62
N VAL A 428 -8.57 -1.43 6.63
CA VAL A 428 -8.19 -0.31 5.76
C VAL A 428 -7.03 -0.70 4.85
N MET A 429 -7.06 -0.17 3.64
CA MET A 429 -5.93 -0.13 2.73
C MET A 429 -5.62 1.32 2.40
N VAL A 430 -4.38 1.74 2.58
CA VAL A 430 -3.96 3.13 2.41
C VAL A 430 -2.71 3.18 1.55
N ASP A 431 -2.71 4.09 0.58
CA ASP A 431 -1.51 4.44 -0.17
C ASP A 431 -0.57 5.24 0.75
N VAL A 432 0.55 4.62 1.10
CA VAL A 432 1.55 5.20 2.00
C VAL A 432 2.10 6.52 1.46
N MET A 433 2.19 6.68 0.14
CA MET A 433 2.73 7.90 -0.47
C MET A 433 1.87 9.13 -0.22
N ARG A 434 0.58 8.92 0.07
CA ARG A 434 -0.36 10.00 0.40
C ARG A 434 -0.40 10.35 1.89
N MET A 435 0.24 9.54 2.72
CA MET A 435 0.36 9.85 4.14
C MET A 435 1.57 10.77 4.40
N PRO A 436 1.51 11.66 5.40
CA PRO A 436 2.68 12.41 5.86
C PRO A 436 3.80 11.47 6.30
N ASP A 437 5.04 11.93 6.20
CA ASP A 437 6.17 11.23 6.79
C ASP A 437 6.03 11.13 8.30
N GLU A 438 6.60 10.06 8.88
CA GLU A 438 6.55 9.76 10.32
C GLU A 438 5.12 9.56 10.88
N SER A 439 4.12 9.32 10.02
CA SER A 439 2.75 9.02 10.44
C SER A 439 2.63 7.70 11.16
N PHE A 440 3.46 6.73 10.80
CA PHE A 440 3.41 5.40 11.40
C PHE A 440 4.28 5.33 12.65
N GLY A 441 3.71 4.79 13.71
CA GLY A 441 4.38 4.39 14.92
C GLY A 441 4.27 2.88 15.15
N TRP A 442 4.89 2.41 16.21
CA TRP A 442 4.88 0.99 16.58
C TRP A 442 4.68 0.82 18.09
N VAL A 443 3.97 -0.24 18.46
CA VAL A 443 3.83 -0.68 19.86
C VAL A 443 4.32 -2.12 20.00
N PRO A 444 4.97 -2.45 21.13
CA PRO A 444 5.63 -3.76 21.34
C PRO A 444 4.68 -4.96 21.42
N THR A 445 3.40 -4.80 21.20
CA THR A 445 2.37 -5.86 21.17
C THR A 445 2.10 -6.53 19.83
N PRO A 446 2.97 -6.75 18.98
CA PRO A 446 3.44 -6.01 17.85
C PRO A 446 2.28 -5.47 17.00
N ALA A 447 2.18 -4.18 16.93
CA ALA A 447 1.15 -3.49 16.15
C ALA A 447 1.70 -2.18 15.57
N ILE A 448 1.20 -1.81 14.41
CA ILE A 448 1.43 -0.49 13.83
C ILE A 448 0.39 0.47 14.37
N VAL A 449 0.80 1.69 14.68
CA VAL A 449 -0.06 2.79 15.07
C VAL A 449 -0.05 3.83 13.97
N ALA A 450 -1.22 4.26 13.55
CA ALA A 450 -1.37 5.30 12.53
C ALA A 450 -2.58 6.17 12.84
N PRO A 451 -2.56 7.47 12.49
CA PRO A 451 -3.73 8.33 12.61
C PRO A 451 -4.85 7.83 11.71
N ILE A 452 -6.08 7.85 12.21
CA ILE A 452 -7.27 7.48 11.45
C ILE A 452 -8.38 8.48 11.73
N GLU A 453 -9.07 8.90 10.68
CA GLU A 453 -10.15 9.86 10.75
C GLU A 453 -11.46 9.24 10.21
N PHE A 454 -12.55 9.50 10.92
CA PHE A 454 -13.90 9.11 10.52
C PHE A 454 -14.72 10.37 10.30
N THR A 455 -15.21 10.58 9.10
CA THR A 455 -16.06 11.74 8.76
C THR A 455 -17.43 11.30 8.28
N MET A 456 -18.45 11.92 8.83
CA MET A 456 -19.86 11.65 8.52
C MET A 456 -20.72 12.89 8.73
N SER A 457 -21.98 12.84 8.32
CA SER A 457 -22.91 13.91 8.67
C SER A 457 -23.10 14.00 10.18
N ARG A 458 -23.39 15.19 10.68
CA ARG A 458 -23.65 15.41 12.13
C ARG A 458 -24.82 14.57 12.62
N ASP A 459 -25.87 14.45 11.81
CA ASP A 459 -27.05 13.66 12.14
C ASP A 459 -26.73 12.17 12.20
N ASP A 460 -25.91 11.66 11.27
CA ASP A 460 -25.43 10.29 11.31
C ASP A 460 -24.59 10.04 12.54
N TYR A 461 -23.70 10.97 12.87
CA TYR A 461 -22.86 10.84 14.07
C TYR A 461 -23.70 10.74 15.35
N ALA A 462 -24.71 11.60 15.49
CA ALA A 462 -25.63 11.52 16.62
C ALA A 462 -26.42 10.19 16.66
N ARG A 463 -26.91 9.75 15.50
CA ARG A 463 -27.67 8.50 15.38
C ARG A 463 -26.83 7.25 15.68
N LEU A 464 -25.52 7.31 15.41
CA LEU A 464 -24.58 6.24 15.72
C LEU A 464 -24.18 6.20 17.20
N GLY A 465 -24.75 7.02 18.07
CA GLY A 465 -24.32 7.16 19.46
C GLY A 465 -22.98 7.87 19.58
N GLY A 466 -22.77 8.89 18.78
CA GLY A 466 -21.56 9.73 18.84
C GLY A 466 -21.48 10.52 20.14
N HIS A 467 -20.28 10.83 20.58
CA HIS A 467 -19.99 11.61 21.78
C HIS A 467 -20.29 13.11 21.54
N MET A 468 -21.56 13.44 21.43
CA MET A 468 -22.03 14.78 21.01
C MET A 468 -21.62 15.91 21.99
N ASP A 469 -21.43 15.59 23.25
CA ASP A 469 -20.93 16.51 24.29
C ASP A 469 -19.43 16.87 24.06
N ARG A 470 -18.72 16.09 23.28
CA ARG A 470 -17.30 16.29 22.93
C ARG A 470 -17.09 16.97 21.59
N VAL A 471 -18.12 17.15 20.79
CA VAL A 471 -18.02 17.85 19.51
C VAL A 471 -17.66 19.31 19.72
N ARG A 472 -16.62 19.76 19.02
CA ARG A 472 -16.17 21.16 19.04
C ARG A 472 -16.20 21.73 17.62
N PRO A 473 -16.64 22.99 17.47
CA PRO A 473 -16.54 23.66 16.17
C PRO A 473 -15.10 23.76 15.69
N LEU A 474 -14.87 23.56 14.41
CA LEU A 474 -13.56 23.72 13.80
C LEU A 474 -12.95 25.10 14.11
N GLY A 475 -13.74 26.16 14.02
CA GLY A 475 -13.28 27.53 14.32
C GLY A 475 -12.79 27.70 15.76
N GLU A 476 -13.41 27.05 16.73
CA GLU A 476 -12.94 27.04 18.12
C GLU A 476 -11.57 26.39 18.24
N ILE A 477 -11.37 25.26 17.57
CA ILE A 477 -10.09 24.54 17.58
C ILE A 477 -9.03 25.37 16.87
N LEU A 478 -9.34 25.94 15.71
CA LEU A 478 -8.42 26.77 14.94
C LEU A 478 -8.01 28.06 15.67
N SER A 479 -8.84 28.57 16.58
CA SER A 479 -8.54 29.79 17.35
C SER A 479 -7.65 29.56 18.58
N ARG A 480 -7.42 28.29 18.97
CA ARG A 480 -6.54 27.99 20.10
C ARG A 480 -5.09 28.36 19.81
N GLU A 481 -4.40 28.84 20.82
CA GLU A 481 -2.95 29.01 20.73
C GLU A 481 -2.26 27.69 20.41
N ARG A 482 -1.23 27.81 19.65
CA ARG A 482 -0.62 26.72 18.97
C ARG A 482 0.39 25.99 19.77
N VAL A 483 0.27 24.72 19.66
CA VAL A 483 1.36 23.81 19.96
C VAL A 483 2.43 23.97 18.89
N ARG A 484 3.65 24.18 19.26
CA ARG A 484 4.76 24.32 18.34
C ARG A 484 5.20 22.95 17.84
N VAL A 485 5.36 22.86 16.55
CA VAL A 485 5.84 21.64 15.92
C VAL A 485 7.36 21.64 15.89
N ALA A 486 8.00 21.40 17.00
CA ALA A 486 9.46 21.32 17.12
C ALA A 486 9.86 20.40 18.26
N GLY A 487 9.51 19.13 18.17
CA GLY A 487 9.74 18.18 19.25
C GLY A 487 8.68 18.28 20.34
N TRP A 488 9.09 18.12 21.56
CA TRP A 488 8.21 18.26 22.71
C TRP A 488 7.82 19.71 22.91
N ASP A 489 6.53 19.93 23.06
CA ASP A 489 6.06 21.26 23.42
C ASP A 489 5.70 21.28 24.89
N GLU A 490 6.31 22.21 25.63
CA GLU A 490 5.99 22.41 27.05
C GLU A 490 4.59 22.94 27.27
N ASP A 491 4.09 23.65 26.28
CA ASP A 491 2.75 24.24 26.25
C ASP A 491 1.70 23.31 25.61
N ASN A 492 1.97 22.00 25.55
CA ASN A 492 1.04 21.03 24.99
C ASN A 492 -0.34 21.21 25.62
N PRO A 493 -1.37 21.64 24.90
CA PRO A 493 -2.67 21.96 25.47
C PRO A 493 -3.51 20.72 25.81
N TRP A 494 -2.96 19.52 25.69
CA TRP A 494 -3.68 18.27 25.84
C TRP A 494 -3.08 17.36 26.92
N PRO A 495 -2.89 17.84 28.17
CA PRO A 495 -2.57 16.95 29.27
C PRO A 495 -3.72 15.96 29.49
N LEU A 496 -3.41 14.74 29.79
CA LEU A 496 -4.37 13.65 30.04
C LEU A 496 -4.73 13.55 31.51
#